data_2ad3e6f252c8ee056e79c0d7a94ec99d
#
_entry.id   2ad3e6f252c8ee056e79c0d7a94ec99d
#
_cell.length_a   1.000
_cell.length_b   1.000
_cell.length_c   1.000
_cell.angle_alpha   90.00
_cell.angle_beta   90.00
_cell.angle_gamma   90.00
#
_symmetry.space_group_name_H-M   'P 1'
#
loop_
_entity.id
_entity.type
_entity.pdbx_description
1 polymer ?
#
loop_
_entity_poly.entity_id
_entity_poly.type
_entity_poly.pdbx_seq_one_letter_code
_entity_poly.pdbx_strand_id
1 'polypeptide(L)'
;ILSLTASDITIDFVFVQLHHPHHSELWPEGNTSFTGEMIDKMEAFSSNSGKPSIHFFGHTHGYSRGQSRDHQHLMVNVASGGGNIDYWDEYFQQDYEEYIISQDEYGFVIVEAEAGEHPKFVLRRISLGNEHNLKNNTVEDSLVISLNNQSPETPEVLYPMMSDSVNPEDFDMNATLFMDYDMHGHGASHWQVSSDSTNYTNSIVDRWVQYKNLYKDQDSQ
;
A
#
# COMPACT_ATOMS: atom_id res chain seq x y z
N ILE A 1 8.29 -2.15 23.68
CA ILE A 1 6.88 -2.57 23.38
C ILE A 1 6.90 -3.51 22.18
N LEU A 2 7.35 -3.10 20.99
CA LEU A 2 7.26 -3.94 19.78
C LEU A 2 7.86 -5.34 19.92
N SER A 3 9.00 -5.48 20.61
CA SER A 3 9.62 -6.79 20.84
C SER A 3 8.76 -7.74 21.70
N LEU A 4 8.04 -7.19 22.68
CA LEU A 4 7.09 -7.97 23.48
C LEU A 4 5.86 -8.35 22.68
N THR A 5 5.33 -7.42 21.89
CA THR A 5 4.20 -7.64 20.99
C THR A 5 4.51 -8.68 19.91
N ALA A 6 5.74 -8.68 19.37
CA ALA A 6 6.17 -9.64 18.37
C ALA A 6 6.10 -11.10 18.86
N SER A 7 6.46 -11.34 20.12
CA SER A 7 6.44 -12.67 20.73
C SER A 7 5.10 -13.09 21.36
N ASP A 8 4.15 -12.16 21.49
CA ASP A 8 2.85 -12.43 22.09
C ASP A 8 1.90 -13.08 21.07
N ILE A 9 1.61 -14.36 21.25
CA ILE A 9 0.75 -15.14 20.37
C ILE A 9 -0.73 -14.74 20.41
N THR A 10 -1.13 -13.88 21.32
CA THR A 10 -2.50 -13.38 21.44
C THR A 10 -2.74 -12.09 20.66
N ILE A 11 -1.70 -11.54 20.04
CA ILE A 11 -1.75 -10.33 19.25
C ILE A 11 -1.51 -10.70 17.77
N ASP A 12 -2.51 -10.45 16.94
CA ASP A 12 -2.49 -10.76 15.51
C ASP A 12 -2.08 -9.56 14.66
N PHE A 13 -2.51 -8.34 15.03
CA PHE A 13 -2.29 -7.11 14.28
C PHE A 13 -1.80 -5.99 15.20
N VAL A 14 -1.06 -5.03 14.63
CA VAL A 14 -0.64 -3.82 15.35
C VAL A 14 -1.13 -2.59 14.60
N PHE A 15 -1.89 -1.74 15.31
CA PHE A 15 -2.39 -0.48 14.81
C PHE A 15 -1.65 0.67 15.48
N VAL A 16 -1.14 1.60 14.66
CA VAL A 16 -0.46 2.82 15.12
C VAL A 16 -1.23 4.03 14.62
N GLN A 17 -1.31 5.06 15.45
CA GLN A 17 -1.93 6.33 15.08
C GLN A 17 -0.93 7.45 15.28
N LEU A 18 -0.75 8.26 14.26
CA LEU A 18 0.09 9.46 14.27
C LEU A 18 -0.65 10.62 13.59
N HIS A 19 -0.19 11.83 13.83
CA HIS A 19 -0.81 12.99 13.19
C HIS A 19 -0.24 13.24 11.79
N HIS A 20 1.08 13.24 11.64
CA HIS A 20 1.72 13.62 10.39
C HIS A 20 2.01 12.43 9.48
N PRO A 21 1.92 12.60 8.14
CA PRO A 21 2.36 11.60 7.17
C PRO A 21 3.89 11.49 7.13
N HIS A 22 4.39 10.34 6.67
CA HIS A 22 5.73 10.25 6.09
C HIS A 22 5.70 10.81 4.67
N HIS A 23 4.79 10.27 3.84
CA HIS A 23 4.49 10.76 2.50
C HIS A 23 3.00 11.10 2.38
N SER A 24 2.69 12.14 1.62
CA SER A 24 1.34 12.48 1.20
C SER A 24 1.37 12.91 -0.26
N GLU A 25 0.48 12.35 -1.06
CA GLU A 25 0.37 12.68 -2.48
C GLU A 25 -0.37 13.99 -2.72
N LEU A 26 -1.33 14.32 -1.85
CA LEU A 26 -2.12 15.52 -1.96
C LEU A 26 -1.34 16.78 -1.57
N TRP A 27 -0.49 16.68 -0.56
CA TRP A 27 0.30 17.81 -0.05
C TRP A 27 1.67 17.35 0.50
N PRO A 28 2.67 17.14 -0.37
CA PRO A 28 4.01 16.67 0.03
C PRO A 28 4.75 17.55 1.02
N GLU A 29 4.47 18.86 1.08
CA GLU A 29 5.07 19.76 2.07
C GLU A 29 4.65 19.44 3.51
N GLY A 30 3.55 18.70 3.71
CA GLY A 30 3.12 18.19 5.00
C GLY A 30 3.89 16.97 5.51
N ASN A 31 4.80 16.40 4.70
CA ASN A 31 5.59 15.21 5.02
C ASN A 31 6.56 15.45 6.18
N THR A 32 6.81 14.40 6.98
CA THR A 32 7.80 14.46 8.04
C THR A 32 8.70 13.24 8.12
N SER A 33 10.01 13.47 8.37
CA SER A 33 10.98 12.39 8.58
C SER A 33 10.74 11.60 9.87
N PHE A 34 10.13 12.20 10.88
CA PHE A 34 9.83 11.49 12.14
C PHE A 34 8.87 10.34 11.94
N THR A 35 7.87 10.50 11.08
CA THR A 35 6.95 9.43 10.74
C THR A 35 7.68 8.33 9.96
N GLY A 36 8.63 8.68 9.09
CA GLY A 36 9.48 7.71 8.39
C GLY A 36 10.24 6.79 9.34
N GLU A 37 10.88 7.34 10.38
CA GLU A 37 11.56 6.53 11.40
C GLU A 37 10.63 5.56 12.15
N MET A 38 9.35 5.93 12.29
CA MET A 38 8.35 5.05 12.89
C MET A 38 7.95 3.95 11.90
N ILE A 39 7.77 4.28 10.62
CA ILE A 39 7.47 3.30 9.57
C ILE A 39 8.58 2.26 9.50
N ASP A 40 9.85 2.65 9.46
CA ASP A 40 11.00 1.72 9.48
C ASP A 40 10.90 0.69 10.62
N LYS A 41 10.46 1.14 11.81
CA LYS A 41 10.27 0.24 12.97
C LYS A 41 9.08 -0.68 12.82
N MET A 42 8.00 -0.23 12.18
CA MET A 42 6.81 -1.04 11.94
C MET A 42 7.07 -2.08 10.84
N GLU A 43 7.81 -1.70 9.81
CA GLU A 43 8.27 -2.61 8.76
C GLU A 43 9.17 -3.71 9.32
N ALA A 44 10.17 -3.32 10.13
CA ALA A 44 11.04 -4.27 10.81
C ALA A 44 10.23 -5.18 11.77
N PHE A 45 9.24 -4.64 12.46
CA PHE A 45 8.34 -5.43 13.32
C PHE A 45 7.56 -6.47 12.48
N SER A 46 6.92 -6.05 11.40
CA SER A 46 6.13 -6.94 10.56
C SER A 46 6.98 -8.04 9.93
N SER A 47 8.15 -7.70 9.39
CA SER A 47 9.06 -8.67 8.79
C SER A 47 9.62 -9.68 9.79
N ASN A 48 9.91 -9.24 11.02
CA ASN A 48 10.47 -10.12 12.06
C ASN A 48 9.43 -10.99 12.76
N SER A 49 8.17 -10.53 12.86
CA SER A 49 7.12 -11.24 13.59
C SER A 49 6.14 -11.99 12.67
N GLY A 50 6.08 -11.64 11.39
CA GLY A 50 5.06 -12.11 10.45
C GLY A 50 3.66 -11.53 10.73
N LYS A 51 3.57 -10.51 11.58
CA LYS A 51 2.30 -9.86 11.95
C LYS A 51 2.12 -8.58 11.15
N PRO A 52 1.01 -8.42 10.43
CA PRO A 52 0.71 -7.17 9.74
C PRO A 52 0.62 -5.99 10.71
N SER A 53 1.12 -4.86 10.27
CA SER A 53 1.03 -3.60 10.99
C SER A 53 0.36 -2.53 10.13
N ILE A 54 -0.37 -1.64 10.78
CA ILE A 54 -1.16 -0.60 10.11
C ILE A 54 -0.91 0.72 10.80
N HIS A 55 -0.68 1.74 10.01
CA HIS A 55 -0.46 3.10 10.47
C HIS A 55 -1.54 4.02 9.90
N PHE A 56 -2.31 4.64 10.79
CA PHE A 56 -3.28 5.67 10.46
C PHE A 56 -2.68 7.04 10.73
N PHE A 57 -2.85 7.94 9.78
CA PHE A 57 -2.34 9.30 9.90
C PHE A 57 -3.34 10.34 9.38
N GLY A 58 -3.01 11.60 9.54
CA GLY A 58 -3.80 12.73 9.11
C GLY A 58 -2.91 13.88 8.66
N HIS A 59 -3.20 15.10 9.13
CA HIS A 59 -2.52 16.35 8.81
C HIS A 59 -2.79 16.84 7.37
N THR A 60 -2.55 16.02 6.37
CA THR A 60 -2.92 16.27 4.99
C THR A 60 -4.36 15.79 4.78
N HIS A 61 -5.24 16.70 4.37
CA HIS A 61 -6.68 16.48 4.45
C HIS A 61 -7.22 15.78 3.20
N GLY A 62 -7.40 14.51 3.30
CA GLY A 62 -7.91 13.63 2.26
C GLY A 62 -7.89 12.18 2.71
N TYR A 63 -8.02 11.29 1.77
CA TYR A 63 -7.84 9.87 1.97
C TYR A 63 -6.69 9.39 1.10
N SER A 64 -5.82 8.56 1.66
CA SER A 64 -4.83 7.82 0.89
C SER A 64 -4.62 6.45 1.50
N ARG A 65 -4.34 5.44 0.67
CA ARG A 65 -3.95 4.13 1.12
C ARG A 65 -2.76 3.63 0.33
N GLY A 66 -1.75 3.21 1.06
CA GLY A 66 -0.54 2.61 0.53
C GLY A 66 -0.09 1.41 1.34
N GLN A 67 0.91 0.73 0.83
CA GLN A 67 1.57 -0.41 1.46
C GLN A 67 3.06 -0.32 1.23
N SER A 68 3.83 -0.60 2.27
CA SER A 68 5.29 -0.72 2.14
C SER A 68 5.66 -1.80 1.12
N ARG A 69 6.66 -1.52 0.29
CA ARG A 69 7.07 -2.34 -0.85
C ARG A 69 7.35 -3.81 -0.49
N ASP A 70 8.18 -4.02 0.51
CA ASP A 70 8.73 -5.33 0.85
C ASP A 70 8.29 -5.82 2.25
N HIS A 71 7.28 -5.16 2.85
CA HIS A 71 6.86 -5.42 4.22
C HIS A 71 5.33 -5.46 4.34
N GLN A 72 4.84 -6.22 5.32
CA GLN A 72 3.41 -6.29 5.63
C GLN A 72 2.96 -5.08 6.47
N HIS A 73 3.27 -3.88 5.99
CA HIS A 73 2.90 -2.62 6.64
C HIS A 73 2.00 -1.78 5.74
N LEU A 74 0.82 -1.41 6.26
CA LEU A 74 -0.18 -0.61 5.57
C LEU A 74 -0.19 0.82 6.10
N MET A 75 -0.31 1.79 5.21
CA MET A 75 -0.38 3.22 5.50
C MET A 75 -1.74 3.77 5.05
N VAL A 76 -2.45 4.46 5.94
CA VAL A 76 -3.80 4.96 5.64
C VAL A 76 -3.97 6.38 6.17
N ASN A 77 -4.15 7.33 5.26
CA ASN A 77 -4.59 8.68 5.61
C ASN A 77 -6.09 8.68 5.88
N VAL A 78 -6.49 9.20 7.03
CA VAL A 78 -7.89 9.25 7.46
C VAL A 78 -8.38 10.68 7.75
N ALA A 79 -7.65 11.69 7.34
CA ALA A 79 -7.93 13.10 7.66
C ALA A 79 -8.98 13.75 6.74
N SER A 80 -10.02 13.02 6.41
CA SER A 80 -11.10 13.51 5.53
C SER A 80 -12.43 13.82 6.25
N GLY A 81 -12.40 13.91 7.59
CA GLY A 81 -13.61 13.94 8.41
C GLY A 81 -14.06 15.30 8.96
N GLY A 82 -13.41 16.42 8.67
CA GLY A 82 -13.83 17.65 9.32
C GLY A 82 -13.03 18.93 9.09
N GLY A 83 -11.85 18.85 8.46
CA GLY A 83 -11.10 20.02 7.98
C GLY A 83 -11.49 20.38 6.56
N ASN A 84 -10.93 21.46 6.01
CA ASN A 84 -10.99 21.68 4.58
C ASN A 84 -10.21 20.57 3.88
N ILE A 85 -10.69 20.09 2.75
CA ILE A 85 -9.97 19.12 1.93
C ILE A 85 -8.79 19.82 1.24
N ASP A 86 -7.66 19.12 1.15
CA ASP A 86 -6.56 19.50 0.27
C ASP A 86 -6.91 18.99 -1.13
N TYR A 87 -7.42 19.89 -1.96
CA TYR A 87 -7.90 19.52 -3.29
C TYR A 87 -6.74 19.22 -4.25
N TRP A 88 -7.00 18.36 -5.20
CA TRP A 88 -6.10 18.18 -6.34
C TRP A 88 -5.85 19.53 -7.03
N ASP A 89 -4.58 19.75 -7.43
CA ASP A 89 -4.12 20.98 -8.08
C ASP A 89 -4.06 22.22 -7.16
N GLU A 90 -4.36 22.10 -5.86
CA GLU A 90 -4.20 23.20 -4.89
C GLU A 90 -2.73 23.37 -4.45
N TYR A 91 -2.03 22.26 -4.24
CA TYR A 91 -0.64 22.21 -3.85
C TYR A 91 0.20 21.46 -4.89
N PHE A 92 1.54 21.51 -4.75
CA PHE A 92 2.39 20.57 -5.46
C PHE A 92 2.03 19.14 -5.05
N GLN A 93 1.97 18.26 -6.02
CA GLN A 93 1.55 16.88 -5.86
C GLN A 93 2.62 15.93 -6.36
N GLN A 94 2.68 14.74 -5.79
CA GLN A 94 3.63 13.71 -6.16
C GLN A 94 2.99 12.34 -6.03
N ASP A 95 3.09 11.54 -7.08
CA ASP A 95 2.74 10.12 -7.09
C ASP A 95 3.88 9.34 -6.42
N TYR A 96 3.56 8.59 -5.36
CA TYR A 96 4.50 7.73 -4.64
C TYR A 96 4.19 6.27 -4.91
N GLU A 97 5.24 5.48 -5.20
CA GLU A 97 5.10 4.06 -5.56
C GLU A 97 4.38 3.21 -4.50
N GLU A 98 4.41 3.60 -3.23
CA GLU A 98 3.75 2.90 -2.12
C GLU A 98 2.25 3.13 -2.06
N TYR A 99 1.74 4.22 -2.62
CA TYR A 99 0.32 4.56 -2.54
C TYR A 99 -0.44 4.07 -3.77
N ILE A 100 -1.58 3.45 -3.52
CA ILE A 100 -2.44 2.86 -4.55
C ILE A 100 -3.59 3.79 -4.89
N ILE A 101 -4.08 4.54 -3.90
CA ILE A 101 -5.22 5.44 -4.05
C ILE A 101 -5.03 6.67 -3.19
N SER A 102 -5.36 7.83 -3.76
CA SER A 102 -5.52 9.10 -3.05
C SER A 102 -6.76 9.83 -3.55
N GLN A 103 -7.52 10.41 -2.62
CA GLN A 103 -8.80 11.06 -2.89
C GLN A 103 -8.93 12.35 -2.10
N ASP A 104 -9.30 13.42 -2.77
CA ASP A 104 -9.63 14.73 -2.21
C ASP A 104 -11.12 14.84 -1.83
N GLU A 105 -11.59 13.85 -1.09
CA GLU A 105 -13.01 13.71 -0.74
C GLU A 105 -13.23 13.59 0.76
N TYR A 106 -14.32 14.17 1.24
CA TYR A 106 -14.80 13.97 2.60
C TYR A 106 -15.21 12.52 2.85
N GLY A 107 -15.12 12.07 4.09
CA GLY A 107 -15.58 10.76 4.48
C GLY A 107 -14.85 10.20 5.70
N PHE A 108 -14.86 8.88 5.84
CA PHE A 108 -14.28 8.18 6.98
C PHE A 108 -13.89 6.76 6.62
N VAL A 109 -13.11 6.14 7.49
CA VAL A 109 -12.70 4.75 7.37
C VAL A 109 -13.32 3.94 8.49
N ILE A 110 -13.86 2.77 8.12
CA ILE A 110 -14.30 1.76 9.09
C ILE A 110 -13.30 0.62 9.06
N VAL A 111 -12.83 0.21 10.24
CA VAL A 111 -12.01 -0.99 10.40
C VAL A 111 -12.74 -1.97 11.30
N GLU A 112 -12.94 -3.18 10.80
CA GLU A 112 -13.52 -4.29 11.55
C GLU A 112 -12.42 -5.35 11.74
N ALA A 113 -12.05 -5.64 12.98
CA ALA A 113 -11.07 -6.65 13.32
C ALA A 113 -11.77 -7.88 13.88
N GLU A 114 -11.50 -9.03 13.29
CA GLU A 114 -12.00 -10.33 13.73
C GLU A 114 -10.85 -11.14 14.34
N ALA A 115 -11.02 -11.59 15.57
CA ALA A 115 -10.12 -12.52 16.25
C ALA A 115 -10.61 -13.95 16.07
N GLY A 116 -9.77 -14.95 16.36
CA GLY A 116 -10.15 -16.35 16.37
C GLY A 116 -9.23 -17.23 15.53
N GLU A 117 -9.76 -18.28 14.96
CA GLU A 117 -9.00 -19.27 14.18
C GLU A 117 -8.47 -18.68 12.86
N HIS A 118 -9.21 -17.75 12.30
CA HIS A 118 -8.85 -17.05 11.05
C HIS A 118 -8.87 -15.52 11.26
N PRO A 119 -7.89 -14.97 12.00
CA PRO A 119 -7.89 -13.56 12.32
C PRO A 119 -7.70 -12.73 11.04
N LYS A 120 -8.54 -11.71 10.93
CA LYS A 120 -8.48 -10.76 9.82
C LYS A 120 -8.92 -9.37 10.25
N PHE A 121 -8.54 -8.35 9.49
CA PHE A 121 -9.22 -7.08 9.56
C PHE A 121 -9.69 -6.64 8.16
N VAL A 122 -10.79 -5.93 8.14
CA VAL A 122 -11.39 -5.36 6.94
C VAL A 122 -11.41 -3.86 7.09
N LEU A 123 -10.83 -3.17 6.12
CA LEU A 123 -10.88 -1.72 6.01
C LEU A 123 -11.87 -1.35 4.90
N ARG A 124 -12.74 -0.36 5.16
CA ARG A 124 -13.61 0.25 4.15
C ARG A 124 -13.53 1.76 4.21
N ARG A 125 -13.22 2.35 3.08
CA ARG A 125 -13.32 3.80 2.88
C ARG A 125 -14.75 4.14 2.48
N ILE A 126 -15.39 5.00 3.26
CA ILE A 126 -16.72 5.55 2.94
C ILE A 126 -16.54 7.00 2.52
N SER A 127 -16.89 7.31 1.29
CA SER A 127 -16.82 8.67 0.76
C SER A 127 -18.18 9.38 0.77
N LEU A 128 -18.13 10.65 1.07
CA LEU A 128 -19.21 11.62 0.92
C LEU A 128 -19.02 12.50 -0.33
N GLY A 129 -17.89 12.29 -1.05
CA GLY A 129 -17.48 13.16 -2.13
C GLY A 129 -16.94 14.50 -1.64
N ASN A 130 -16.91 15.46 -2.53
CA ASN A 130 -16.53 16.84 -2.26
C ASN A 130 -17.54 17.81 -2.89
N GLU A 131 -17.26 19.12 -2.86
CA GLU A 131 -18.20 20.13 -3.40
C GLU A 131 -18.43 20.04 -4.91
N HIS A 132 -17.53 19.36 -5.63
CA HIS A 132 -17.61 19.16 -7.09
C HIS A 132 -18.27 17.85 -7.46
N ASN A 133 -18.21 16.85 -6.57
CA ASN A 133 -18.73 15.50 -6.79
C ASN A 133 -19.30 14.92 -5.50
N LEU A 134 -20.57 15.20 -5.24
CA LEU A 134 -21.25 14.70 -4.04
C LEU A 134 -21.54 13.20 -4.15
N LYS A 135 -21.15 12.46 -3.10
CA LYS A 135 -21.43 11.03 -2.94
C LYS A 135 -22.28 10.79 -1.69
N ASN A 136 -23.00 9.69 -1.67
CA ASN A 136 -23.88 9.35 -0.55
C ASN A 136 -23.39 8.10 0.18
N ASN A 137 -22.38 8.25 1.02
CA ASN A 137 -21.78 7.16 1.78
C ASN A 137 -21.37 5.98 0.87
N THR A 138 -20.69 6.29 -0.23
CA THR A 138 -20.25 5.28 -1.19
C THR A 138 -18.98 4.60 -0.70
N VAL A 139 -18.92 3.28 -0.80
CA VAL A 139 -17.68 2.53 -0.56
C VAL A 139 -16.77 2.71 -1.77
N GLU A 140 -15.70 3.46 -1.61
CA GLU A 140 -14.75 3.78 -2.69
C GLU A 140 -13.48 2.94 -2.63
N ASP A 141 -13.13 2.42 -1.47
CA ASP A 141 -12.00 1.52 -1.29
C ASP A 141 -12.31 0.50 -0.21
N SER A 142 -11.80 -0.71 -0.40
CA SER A 142 -11.88 -1.77 0.60
C SER A 142 -10.68 -2.70 0.52
N LEU A 143 -10.25 -3.17 1.68
CA LEU A 143 -9.12 -4.07 1.82
C LEU A 143 -9.42 -5.09 2.90
N VAL A 144 -9.03 -6.34 2.67
CA VAL A 144 -9.01 -7.41 3.67
C VAL A 144 -7.57 -7.86 3.89
N ILE A 145 -7.14 -7.92 5.15
CA ILE A 145 -5.86 -8.52 5.54
C ILE A 145 -6.14 -9.70 6.45
N SER A 146 -5.74 -10.88 6.03
CA SER A 146 -5.84 -12.12 6.78
C SER A 146 -4.47 -12.54 7.29
N LEU A 147 -4.40 -12.98 8.55
CA LEU A 147 -3.12 -13.42 9.13
C LEU A 147 -2.63 -14.73 8.52
N ASN A 148 -3.54 -15.64 8.22
CA ASN A 148 -3.24 -17.01 7.78
C ASN A 148 -3.58 -17.21 6.28
N ASN A 149 -3.17 -16.28 5.41
CA ASN A 149 -3.34 -16.46 3.99
C ASN A 149 -2.18 -17.29 3.38
N GLN A 150 -2.44 -17.88 2.23
CA GLN A 150 -1.40 -18.54 1.43
C GLN A 150 -0.70 -17.50 0.55
N SER A 151 0.56 -17.74 0.27
CA SER A 151 1.25 -16.91 -0.73
C SER A 151 0.63 -17.13 -2.11
N PRO A 152 0.55 -16.08 -2.96
CA PRO A 152 0.16 -16.25 -4.35
C PRO A 152 1.08 -17.23 -5.08
N GLU A 153 0.61 -17.76 -6.20
CA GLU A 153 1.48 -18.57 -7.07
C GLU A 153 2.68 -17.75 -7.54
N THR A 154 3.84 -18.42 -7.56
CA THR A 154 5.06 -17.80 -8.10
C THR A 154 4.87 -17.55 -9.59
N PRO A 155 4.98 -16.30 -10.08
CA PRO A 155 4.83 -16.03 -11.49
C PRO A 155 5.98 -16.62 -12.31
N GLU A 156 5.67 -17.10 -13.51
CA GLU A 156 6.66 -17.55 -14.48
C GLU A 156 6.92 -16.43 -15.49
N VAL A 157 8.20 -16.13 -15.77
CA VAL A 157 8.58 -15.17 -16.80
C VAL A 157 8.26 -15.76 -18.18
N LEU A 158 7.44 -15.06 -18.96
CA LEU A 158 7.08 -15.44 -20.31
C LEU A 158 7.95 -14.75 -21.36
N TYR A 159 8.44 -13.55 -21.08
CA TYR A 159 9.36 -12.79 -21.93
C TYR A 159 10.16 -11.78 -21.08
N PRO A 160 11.46 -11.59 -21.34
CA PRO A 160 12.29 -12.40 -22.26
C PRO A 160 12.55 -13.81 -21.73
N MET A 161 12.66 -14.76 -22.65
CA MET A 161 13.09 -16.14 -22.33
C MET A 161 14.62 -16.22 -22.26
N MET A 162 15.13 -17.26 -21.63
CA MET A 162 16.57 -17.43 -21.33
C MET A 162 17.49 -17.32 -22.57
N SER A 163 16.97 -17.53 -23.78
CA SER A 163 17.75 -17.47 -25.04
C SER A 163 17.48 -16.21 -25.84
N ASP A 164 16.61 -15.34 -25.40
CA ASP A 164 16.25 -14.15 -26.16
C ASP A 164 17.34 -13.09 -26.05
N SER A 165 17.53 -12.37 -27.15
CA SER A 165 18.35 -11.16 -27.18
C SER A 165 17.43 -9.98 -27.22
N VAL A 166 17.50 -9.11 -26.21
CA VAL A 166 16.66 -7.93 -26.10
C VAL A 166 17.50 -6.67 -26.23
N ASN A 167 16.89 -5.59 -26.72
CA ASN A 167 17.48 -4.27 -26.62
C ASN A 167 17.32 -3.77 -25.19
N PRO A 168 18.39 -3.51 -24.44
CA PRO A 168 18.30 -3.12 -23.03
C PRO A 168 17.64 -1.73 -22.83
N GLU A 169 17.54 -0.94 -23.89
CA GLU A 169 16.92 0.39 -23.86
C GLU A 169 15.41 0.38 -24.17
N ASP A 170 14.92 -0.73 -24.73
CA ASP A 170 13.52 -0.84 -25.19
C ASP A 170 13.08 -2.31 -25.25
N PHE A 171 12.60 -2.84 -24.13
CA PHE A 171 11.94 -4.16 -24.09
C PHE A 171 10.89 -4.23 -22.99
N ASP A 172 9.86 -4.99 -23.23
CA ASP A 172 8.84 -5.32 -22.24
C ASP A 172 9.20 -6.60 -21.50
N MET A 173 8.77 -6.70 -20.26
CA MET A 173 8.81 -7.94 -19.49
C MET A 173 7.38 -8.45 -19.27
N ASN A 174 7.17 -9.74 -19.49
CA ASN A 174 5.88 -10.38 -19.29
C ASN A 174 6.02 -11.63 -18.41
N ALA A 175 5.03 -11.85 -17.57
CA ALA A 175 4.90 -13.03 -16.73
C ALA A 175 3.49 -13.60 -16.80
N THR A 176 3.30 -14.78 -16.22
CA THR A 176 1.96 -15.36 -16.03
C THR A 176 1.08 -14.42 -15.22
N LEU A 177 -0.22 -14.52 -15.43
CA LEU A 177 -1.19 -13.75 -14.66
C LEU A 177 -1.07 -14.06 -13.17
N PHE A 178 -1.31 -13.04 -12.35
CA PHE A 178 -1.44 -13.20 -10.91
C PHE A 178 -2.52 -14.23 -10.56
N MET A 179 -2.18 -15.15 -9.67
CA MET A 179 -3.11 -16.14 -9.15
C MET A 179 -2.91 -16.30 -7.65
N ASP A 180 -4.01 -16.20 -6.91
CA ASP A 180 -4.05 -16.36 -5.46
C ASP A 180 -5.19 -17.28 -5.07
N TYR A 181 -4.89 -18.31 -4.26
CA TYR A 181 -5.87 -19.32 -3.85
C TYR A 181 -6.89 -18.80 -2.83
N ASP A 182 -6.52 -17.78 -2.09
CA ASP A 182 -7.40 -17.12 -1.12
C ASP A 182 -8.26 -16.02 -1.77
N MET A 183 -8.14 -15.87 -3.11
CA MET A 183 -8.89 -14.92 -3.94
C MET A 183 -8.62 -13.44 -3.56
N HIS A 184 -7.43 -13.14 -3.05
CA HIS A 184 -7.01 -11.76 -2.83
C HIS A 184 -6.67 -11.07 -4.16
N GLY A 185 -6.85 -9.76 -4.18
CA GLY A 185 -6.57 -8.96 -5.37
C GLY A 185 -5.07 -8.77 -5.62
N HIS A 186 -4.69 -8.66 -6.88
CA HIS A 186 -3.34 -8.28 -7.27
C HIS A 186 -3.07 -6.83 -6.82
N GLY A 187 -2.08 -6.62 -5.96
CA GLY A 187 -1.69 -5.29 -5.48
C GLY A 187 -0.59 -4.67 -6.33
N ALA A 188 0.54 -5.37 -6.48
CA ALA A 188 1.70 -4.89 -7.22
C ALA A 188 2.57 -6.05 -7.71
N SER A 189 3.46 -5.76 -8.66
CA SER A 189 4.52 -6.66 -9.12
C SER A 189 5.87 -6.00 -8.96
N HIS A 190 6.83 -6.75 -8.45
CA HIS A 190 8.22 -6.33 -8.35
C HIS A 190 9.04 -6.99 -9.47
N TRP A 191 9.58 -6.19 -10.37
CA TRP A 191 10.36 -6.63 -11.51
C TRP A 191 11.83 -6.32 -11.29
N GLN A 192 12.66 -7.35 -11.30
CA GLN A 192 14.10 -7.20 -11.12
C GLN A 192 14.86 -7.94 -12.22
N VAL A 193 15.90 -7.30 -12.74
CA VAL A 193 16.88 -7.93 -13.66
C VAL A 193 18.26 -7.80 -13.03
N SER A 194 18.92 -8.94 -12.82
CA SER A 194 20.26 -8.99 -12.27
C SER A 194 21.19 -9.79 -13.18
N SER A 195 22.46 -9.45 -13.16
CA SER A 195 23.53 -10.27 -13.77
C SER A 195 23.88 -11.53 -12.94
N ASP A 196 23.36 -11.60 -11.70
CA ASP A 196 23.54 -12.74 -10.79
C ASP A 196 22.16 -13.33 -10.47
N SER A 197 21.94 -14.59 -10.85
CA SER A 197 20.66 -15.28 -10.66
C SER A 197 20.31 -15.57 -9.19
N THR A 198 21.23 -15.34 -8.28
CA THR A 198 21.05 -15.59 -6.84
C THR A 198 21.05 -14.32 -5.98
N ASN A 199 21.41 -13.18 -6.57
CA ASN A 199 21.54 -11.92 -5.85
C ASN A 199 20.95 -10.75 -6.66
N TYR A 200 19.91 -10.16 -6.13
CA TYR A 200 19.18 -9.05 -6.73
C TYR A 200 19.44 -7.71 -6.03
N THR A 201 20.37 -7.66 -5.05
CA THR A 201 20.68 -6.43 -4.29
C THR A 201 21.17 -5.27 -5.19
N ASN A 202 21.86 -5.64 -6.31
CA ASN A 202 22.37 -4.68 -7.29
C ASN A 202 21.73 -4.95 -8.66
N SER A 203 20.42 -4.97 -8.71
CA SER A 203 19.66 -5.17 -9.94
C SER A 203 19.97 -4.08 -10.98
N ILE A 204 20.07 -4.48 -12.24
CA ILE A 204 20.18 -3.56 -13.39
C ILE A 204 18.84 -2.88 -13.62
N VAL A 205 17.75 -3.63 -13.42
CA VAL A 205 16.37 -3.12 -13.38
C VAL A 205 15.80 -3.48 -12.03
N ASP A 206 15.19 -2.52 -11.38
CA ASP A 206 14.43 -2.67 -10.15
C ASP A 206 13.19 -1.78 -10.26
N ARG A 207 12.03 -2.40 -10.49
CA ARG A 207 10.78 -1.70 -10.75
C ARG A 207 9.66 -2.30 -9.91
N TRP A 208 9.03 -1.45 -9.12
CA TRP A 208 7.77 -1.74 -8.47
C TRP A 208 6.63 -1.20 -9.34
N VAL A 209 5.69 -2.06 -9.72
CA VAL A 209 4.57 -1.69 -10.58
C VAL A 209 3.28 -2.08 -9.88
N GLN A 210 2.50 -1.09 -9.51
CA GLN A 210 1.15 -1.31 -8.98
C GLN A 210 0.25 -1.90 -10.07
N TYR A 211 -0.62 -2.84 -9.70
CA TYR A 211 -1.60 -3.39 -10.63
C TYR A 211 -2.62 -2.33 -11.07
N LYS A 212 -3.05 -1.51 -10.10
CA LYS A 212 -3.83 -0.30 -10.33
C LYS A 212 -3.21 0.82 -9.52
N ASN A 213 -3.10 1.97 -10.12
CA ASN A 213 -2.76 3.21 -9.45
C ASN A 213 -3.93 4.18 -9.65
N LEU A 214 -4.63 4.48 -8.58
CA LEU A 214 -5.79 5.39 -8.56
C LEU A 214 -5.38 6.77 -8.06
N TYR A 215 -4.16 7.18 -8.38
CA TYR A 215 -3.67 8.53 -8.15
C TYR A 215 -4.58 9.53 -8.86
N LYS A 216 -5.01 10.56 -8.14
CA LYS A 216 -5.91 11.59 -8.69
C LYS A 216 -7.28 11.04 -9.15
N ASP A 217 -7.81 10.04 -8.44
CA ASP A 217 -9.05 9.35 -8.83
C ASP A 217 -9.05 8.84 -10.29
N GLN A 218 -7.87 8.66 -10.86
CA GLN A 218 -7.70 8.10 -12.18
C GLN A 218 -7.36 6.63 -12.08
N ASP A 219 -8.06 5.82 -12.84
CA ASP A 219 -7.60 4.48 -13.14
C ASP A 219 -6.46 4.61 -14.15
N SER A 220 -5.23 4.55 -13.69
CA SER A 220 -4.07 4.50 -14.56
C SER A 220 -4.01 3.11 -15.17
N GLN A 221 -4.73 2.92 -16.25
CA GLN A 221 -4.71 1.69 -17.04
C GLN A 221 -3.42 1.54 -17.83
#